data_fd1c94e76b30d7897f4ca5858df01fbc
#
_entry.id   fd1c94e76b30d7897f4ca5858df01fbc
#
_cell.length_a   1.000
_cell.length_b   1.000
_cell.length_c   1.000
_cell.angle_alpha   90.00
_cell.angle_beta   90.00
_cell.angle_gamma   90.00
#
_symmetry.space_group_name_H-M   'P 1'
#
loop_
_entity.id
_entity.type
_entity.pdbx_description
1 polymer ?
#
loop_
_entity_poly.entity_id
_entity_poly.type
_entity_poly.pdbx_seq_one_letter_code
_entity_poly.pdbx_strand_id
1 'polypeptide(L)'
;MDPYKKAIDIVNRPDTDVSRDPNRKPDEVLRFFQVHEGDKVGEINAGRGYFSACAANVVGEKGKVYAHSSPVSIERWKGNPIEKRLKEFHQSNLYPVVGEMEEPNFPDGLDKIFNIMTYHDAVWSKADREIMNQSVFNTLVSGGIYGILDHNAKDGSGIDNCHDIHRIEKSFVIEEV
;
A
#
# COMPACT_ATOMS: atom_id res chain seq x y z
N MET A 1 11.82 0.30 -23.21
CA MET A 1 12.32 -0.17 -21.90
C MET A 1 11.10 -0.46 -21.03
N ASP A 2 11.09 -1.56 -20.30
CA ASP A 2 9.97 -1.92 -19.42
C ASP A 2 9.80 -0.88 -18.29
N PRO A 3 8.67 -0.15 -18.21
CA PRO A 3 8.50 0.92 -17.24
C PRO A 3 8.54 0.44 -15.78
N TYR A 4 8.15 -0.81 -15.54
CA TYR A 4 8.13 -1.37 -14.19
C TYR A 4 9.51 -1.70 -13.64
N LYS A 5 10.54 -1.77 -14.47
CA LYS A 5 11.93 -1.91 -13.99
C LYS A 5 12.38 -0.68 -13.18
N LYS A 6 11.72 0.47 -13.31
CA LYS A 6 11.92 1.63 -12.44
C LYS A 6 11.58 1.33 -10.97
N ALA A 7 10.65 0.39 -10.70
CA ALA A 7 10.27 0.01 -9.33
C ALA A 7 11.45 -0.50 -8.50
N ILE A 8 12.40 -1.17 -9.14
CA ILE A 8 13.60 -1.73 -8.49
C ILE A 8 14.84 -0.85 -8.64
N ASP A 9 14.69 0.39 -9.12
CA ASP A 9 15.78 1.34 -9.10
C ASP A 9 16.24 1.59 -7.66
N ILE A 10 17.55 1.54 -7.45
CA ILE A 10 18.16 1.69 -6.13
C ILE A 10 18.21 3.15 -5.66
N VAL A 11 18.03 4.10 -6.57
CA VAL A 11 18.04 5.53 -6.23
C VAL A 11 16.92 5.83 -5.22
N ASN A 12 17.27 6.53 -4.15
CA ASN A 12 16.36 6.89 -3.05
C ASN A 12 15.72 5.70 -2.30
N ARG A 13 16.40 4.55 -2.28
CA ARG A 13 15.96 3.36 -1.54
C ARG A 13 17.08 2.81 -0.65
N PRO A 14 16.79 2.48 0.62
CA PRO A 14 17.77 1.86 1.51
C PRO A 14 18.12 0.43 1.07
N ASP A 15 19.33 -0.03 1.38
CA ASP A 15 19.78 -1.40 1.11
C ASP A 15 18.85 -2.46 1.72
N THR A 16 18.23 -2.15 2.86
CA THR A 16 17.24 -3.02 3.52
C THR A 16 15.97 -3.20 2.70
N ASP A 17 15.61 -2.27 1.83
CA ASP A 17 14.52 -2.43 0.88
C ASP A 17 14.98 -3.23 -0.34
N VAL A 18 16.13 -2.85 -0.92
CA VAL A 18 16.69 -3.51 -2.11
C VAL A 18 16.89 -5.01 -1.88
N SER A 19 17.38 -5.41 -0.70
CA SER A 19 17.56 -6.82 -0.33
C SER A 19 16.26 -7.64 -0.29
N ARG A 20 15.10 -6.98 -0.23
CA ARG A 20 13.77 -7.63 -0.20
C ARG A 20 13.14 -7.80 -1.57
N ASP A 21 13.66 -7.12 -2.61
CA ASP A 21 13.09 -7.14 -3.96
C ASP A 21 12.90 -8.54 -4.53
N PRO A 22 13.87 -9.48 -4.40
CA PRO A 22 13.71 -10.83 -4.94
C PRO A 22 12.50 -11.58 -4.37
N ASN A 23 12.13 -11.29 -3.11
CA ASN A 23 11.00 -11.94 -2.45
C ASN A 23 9.69 -11.16 -2.60
N ARG A 24 9.76 -9.84 -2.75
CA ARG A 24 8.58 -8.97 -2.84
C ARG A 24 8.15 -8.64 -4.25
N LYS A 25 9.07 -8.78 -5.22
CA LYS A 25 8.84 -8.61 -6.65
C LYS A 25 8.04 -7.35 -7.00
N PRO A 26 8.50 -6.16 -6.58
CA PRO A 26 7.70 -4.94 -6.69
C PRO A 26 7.38 -4.57 -8.14
N ASP A 27 8.25 -4.89 -9.10
CA ASP A 27 8.01 -4.69 -10.52
C ASP A 27 6.87 -5.56 -11.05
N GLU A 28 6.76 -6.82 -10.60
CA GLU A 28 5.65 -7.71 -10.95
C GLU A 28 4.33 -7.26 -10.29
N VAL A 29 4.38 -6.87 -9.01
CA VAL A 29 3.20 -6.39 -8.26
C VAL A 29 2.64 -5.11 -8.86
N LEU A 30 3.47 -4.10 -9.12
CA LEU A 30 3.02 -2.84 -9.70
C LEU A 30 2.53 -3.01 -11.13
N ARG A 31 3.09 -3.96 -11.89
CA ARG A 31 2.56 -4.37 -13.21
C ARG A 31 1.17 -4.98 -13.08
N PHE A 32 0.97 -5.89 -12.14
CA PHE A 32 -0.32 -6.52 -11.90
C PHE A 32 -1.38 -5.48 -11.51
N PHE A 33 -1.02 -4.49 -10.71
CA PHE A 33 -1.90 -3.37 -10.35
C PHE A 33 -2.00 -2.29 -11.43
N GLN A 34 -1.36 -2.47 -12.58
CA GLN A 34 -1.41 -1.58 -13.73
C GLN A 34 -1.03 -0.14 -13.37
N VAL A 35 0.05 0.04 -12.62
CA VAL A 35 0.57 1.37 -12.29
C VAL A 35 1.26 1.98 -13.49
N HIS A 36 0.88 3.21 -13.86
CA HIS A 36 1.44 3.90 -15.01
C HIS A 36 2.11 5.21 -14.61
N GLU A 37 2.94 5.73 -15.51
CA GLU A 37 3.52 7.06 -15.36
C GLU A 37 2.41 8.13 -15.29
N GLY A 38 2.49 8.99 -14.29
CA GLY A 38 1.52 10.04 -14.03
C GLY A 38 0.38 9.67 -13.10
N ASP A 39 0.21 8.38 -12.74
CA ASP A 39 -0.84 7.94 -11.82
C ASP A 39 -0.72 8.61 -10.45
N LYS A 40 -1.87 8.84 -9.82
CA LYS A 40 -2.01 9.16 -8.40
C LYS A 40 -2.36 7.89 -7.64
N VAL A 41 -1.49 7.51 -6.73
CA VAL A 41 -1.56 6.23 -6.01
C VAL A 41 -1.67 6.45 -4.52
N GLY A 42 -2.57 5.74 -3.84
CA GLY A 42 -2.64 5.63 -2.38
C GLY A 42 -2.14 4.25 -1.91
N GLU A 43 -1.41 4.17 -0.81
CA GLU A 43 -1.09 2.90 -0.14
C GLU A 43 -1.57 2.95 1.31
N ILE A 44 -2.55 2.08 1.65
CA ILE A 44 -3.11 1.98 3.00
C ILE A 44 -2.07 1.29 3.90
N ASN A 45 -1.81 1.89 5.06
CA ASN A 45 -0.90 1.38 6.08
C ASN A 45 0.46 0.97 5.51
N ALA A 46 1.09 1.91 4.78
CA ALA A 46 2.29 1.69 3.97
C ALA A 46 3.55 1.24 4.75
N GLY A 47 3.46 1.17 6.09
CA GLY A 47 4.57 0.82 6.95
C GLY A 47 5.74 1.79 6.77
N ARG A 48 6.92 1.26 6.40
CA ARG A 48 8.10 2.09 6.10
C ARG A 48 8.15 2.58 4.64
N GLY A 49 7.07 2.43 3.88
CA GLY A 49 6.96 2.94 2.52
C GLY A 49 7.74 2.15 1.47
N TYR A 50 7.88 0.84 1.63
CA TYR A 50 8.59 0.01 0.65
C TYR A 50 7.92 0.06 -0.73
N PHE A 51 6.63 -0.32 -0.82
CA PHE A 51 5.91 -0.30 -2.09
C PHE A 51 5.58 1.12 -2.55
N SER A 52 5.33 2.05 -1.61
CA SER A 52 5.15 3.47 -1.94
C SER A 52 6.36 4.04 -2.69
N ALA A 53 7.58 3.73 -2.24
CA ALA A 53 8.80 4.19 -2.91
C ALA A 53 8.98 3.54 -4.30
N CYS A 54 8.68 2.26 -4.43
CA CYS A 54 8.69 1.57 -5.72
C CYS A 54 7.65 2.16 -6.68
N ALA A 55 6.44 2.44 -6.20
CA ALA A 55 5.40 3.09 -6.98
C ALA A 55 5.80 4.51 -7.39
N ALA A 56 6.42 5.30 -6.49
CA ALA A 56 6.89 6.64 -6.79
C ALA A 56 7.91 6.66 -7.95
N ASN A 57 8.76 5.64 -8.04
CA ASN A 57 9.69 5.49 -9.16
C ASN A 57 8.97 5.20 -10.49
N VAL A 58 7.88 4.40 -10.46
CA VAL A 58 7.11 4.05 -11.67
C VAL A 58 6.26 5.21 -12.15
N VAL A 59 5.51 5.87 -11.24
CA VAL A 59 4.64 6.98 -11.62
C VAL A 59 5.43 8.22 -12.06
N GLY A 60 6.69 8.35 -11.64
CA GLY A 60 7.59 9.43 -12.06
C GLY A 60 7.18 10.81 -11.56
N GLU A 61 7.81 11.85 -12.11
CA GLU A 61 7.66 13.24 -11.63
C GLU A 61 6.23 13.80 -11.79
N LYS A 62 5.46 13.31 -12.74
CA LYS A 62 4.07 13.74 -12.99
C LYS A 62 3.05 13.05 -12.09
N GLY A 63 3.40 11.87 -11.57
CA GLY A 63 2.56 11.10 -10.67
C GLY A 63 2.73 11.52 -9.21
N LYS A 64 1.87 10.99 -8.36
CA LYS A 64 1.92 11.21 -6.90
C LYS A 64 1.63 9.93 -6.16
N VAL A 65 2.35 9.69 -5.07
CA VAL A 65 2.09 8.57 -4.18
C VAL A 65 1.77 9.08 -2.79
N TYR A 66 0.66 8.65 -2.24
CA TYR A 66 0.19 8.99 -0.90
C TYR A 66 0.34 7.76 -0.01
N ALA A 67 1.31 7.81 0.90
CA ALA A 67 1.64 6.72 1.81
C ALA A 67 0.97 6.95 3.17
N HIS A 68 -0.05 6.16 3.46
CA HIS A 68 -0.84 6.31 4.66
C HIS A 68 -0.19 5.62 5.86
N SER A 69 -0.29 6.27 7.02
CA SER A 69 0.05 5.73 8.34
C SER A 69 -1.10 6.00 9.31
N SER A 70 -1.62 4.96 9.95
CA SER A 70 -2.61 5.14 11.01
C SER A 70 -1.98 5.69 12.29
N PRO A 71 -2.76 6.36 13.18
CA PRO A 71 -2.28 6.81 14.48
C PRO A 71 -1.62 5.68 15.29
N VAL A 72 -2.19 4.48 15.27
CA VAL A 72 -1.62 3.29 15.92
C VAL A 72 -0.25 2.93 15.34
N SER A 73 -0.10 3.00 14.01
CA SER A 73 1.19 2.78 13.36
C SER A 73 2.22 3.83 13.77
N ILE A 74 1.82 5.09 13.85
CA ILE A 74 2.69 6.21 14.25
C ILE A 74 3.17 6.04 15.69
N GLU A 75 2.30 5.64 16.60
CA GLU A 75 2.65 5.36 18.00
C GLU A 75 3.63 4.18 18.08
N ARG A 76 3.33 3.07 17.41
CA ARG A 76 4.17 1.86 17.36
C ARG A 76 5.59 2.16 16.84
N TRP A 77 5.71 3.01 15.82
CA TRP A 77 6.99 3.39 15.21
C TRP A 77 7.66 4.60 15.87
N LYS A 78 7.05 5.16 16.93
CA LYS A 78 7.52 6.38 17.62
C LYS A 78 7.76 7.53 16.65
N GLY A 79 6.74 7.84 15.88
CA GLY A 79 6.69 8.87 14.84
C GLY A 79 6.41 8.33 13.44
N ASN A 80 5.98 9.19 12.52
CA ASN A 80 5.57 8.79 11.17
C ASN A 80 6.75 8.16 10.39
N PRO A 81 6.65 6.88 10.00
CA PRO A 81 7.74 6.18 9.33
C PRO A 81 8.01 6.71 7.92
N ILE A 82 7.00 7.26 7.25
CA ILE A 82 7.16 7.85 5.90
C ILE A 82 7.93 9.17 5.98
N GLU A 83 7.62 10.03 6.96
CA GLU A 83 8.38 11.26 7.18
C GLU A 83 9.85 10.96 7.54
N LYS A 84 10.10 9.92 8.36
CA LYS A 84 11.46 9.48 8.66
C LYS A 84 12.20 9.03 7.41
N ARG A 85 11.52 8.23 6.55
CA ARG A 85 12.06 7.81 5.27
C ARG A 85 12.45 8.99 4.39
N LEU A 86 11.55 9.98 4.22
CA LEU A 86 11.76 11.12 3.33
C LEU A 86 12.88 12.06 3.79
N LYS A 87 13.26 12.04 5.08
CA LYS A 87 14.44 12.76 5.58
C LYS A 87 15.76 12.14 5.10
N GLU A 88 15.78 10.83 4.91
CA GLU A 88 16.97 10.07 4.51
C GLU A 88 17.01 9.83 2.99
N PHE A 89 15.85 9.54 2.40
CA PHE A 89 15.67 9.16 1.00
C PHE A 89 14.60 10.05 0.37
N HIS A 90 15.04 11.17 -0.18
CA HIS A 90 14.13 12.17 -0.74
C HIS A 90 13.45 11.67 -2.02
N GLN A 91 12.11 11.66 -2.02
CA GLN A 91 11.28 11.41 -3.20
C GLN A 91 10.20 12.51 -3.25
N SER A 92 10.32 13.44 -4.18
CA SER A 92 9.49 14.65 -4.27
C SER A 92 8.01 14.38 -4.60
N ASN A 93 7.71 13.19 -5.12
CA ASN A 93 6.38 12.73 -5.49
C ASN A 93 5.76 11.72 -4.48
N LEU A 94 6.40 11.53 -3.32
CA LEU A 94 5.91 10.69 -2.22
C LEU A 94 5.46 11.56 -1.04
N TYR A 95 4.20 11.42 -0.63
CA TYR A 95 3.55 12.25 0.39
C TYR A 95 3.07 11.39 1.57
N PRO A 96 3.44 11.72 2.81
CA PRO A 96 2.86 11.09 3.98
C PRO A 96 1.41 11.55 4.17
N VAL A 97 0.54 10.61 4.50
CA VAL A 97 -0.87 10.88 4.86
C VAL A 97 -1.17 10.20 6.20
N VAL A 98 -1.94 10.87 7.05
CA VAL A 98 -2.36 10.35 8.35
C VAL A 98 -3.88 10.31 8.41
N GLY A 99 -4.43 9.17 8.81
CA GLY A 99 -5.87 8.95 8.97
C GLY A 99 -6.10 7.65 9.73
N GLU A 100 -7.34 7.36 10.06
CA GLU A 100 -7.71 6.02 10.53
C GLU A 100 -7.63 5.02 9.35
N MET A 101 -7.59 3.73 9.67
CA MET A 101 -7.48 2.71 8.63
C MET A 101 -8.74 2.65 7.78
N GLU A 102 -9.88 2.93 8.38
CA GLU A 102 -11.19 3.03 7.73
C GLU A 102 -11.33 4.25 6.82
N GLU A 103 -10.67 5.35 7.20
CA GLU A 103 -10.69 6.62 6.49
C GLU A 103 -9.27 7.19 6.37
N PRO A 104 -8.49 6.70 5.38
CA PRO A 104 -7.08 7.04 5.24
C PRO A 104 -6.77 8.50 4.93
N ASN A 105 -7.79 9.34 4.71
CA ASN A 105 -7.67 10.76 4.35
C ASN A 105 -6.89 11.01 3.05
N PHE A 106 -7.00 10.11 2.10
CA PHE A 106 -6.47 10.35 0.77
C PHE A 106 -7.21 11.49 0.06
N PRO A 107 -6.53 12.25 -0.81
CA PRO A 107 -7.22 13.17 -1.70
C PRO A 107 -8.07 12.41 -2.70
N ASP A 108 -9.19 12.97 -3.10
CA ASP A 108 -10.06 12.39 -4.12
C ASP A 108 -9.38 12.27 -5.49
N GLY A 109 -9.87 11.34 -6.29
CA GLY A 109 -9.45 11.17 -7.66
C GLY A 109 -8.12 10.43 -7.81
N LEU A 110 -7.92 9.39 -7.01
CA LEU A 110 -6.79 8.48 -7.17
C LEU A 110 -7.06 7.46 -8.29
N ASP A 111 -6.01 7.15 -9.05
CA ASP A 111 -6.06 6.14 -10.11
C ASP A 111 -5.95 4.73 -9.53
N LYS A 112 -5.17 4.57 -8.46
CA LYS A 112 -4.92 3.30 -7.78
C LYS A 112 -4.91 3.48 -6.27
N ILE A 113 -5.44 2.51 -5.55
CA ILE A 113 -5.23 2.39 -4.10
C ILE A 113 -4.73 0.97 -3.81
N PHE A 114 -3.70 0.86 -2.99
CA PHE A 114 -3.10 -0.42 -2.60
C PHE A 114 -3.38 -0.74 -1.15
N ASN A 115 -3.65 -2.00 -0.90
CA ASN A 115 -3.59 -2.61 0.42
C ASN A 115 -2.66 -3.82 0.31
N ILE A 116 -1.37 -3.61 0.64
CA ILE A 116 -0.34 -4.62 0.42
C ILE A 116 0.13 -5.18 1.75
N MET A 117 -0.20 -6.45 2.01
CA MET A 117 0.16 -7.20 3.22
C MET A 117 -0.34 -6.55 4.51
N THR A 118 -1.48 -5.87 4.45
CA THR A 118 -2.10 -5.18 5.58
C THR A 118 -3.63 -5.32 5.65
N TYR A 119 -4.25 -6.07 4.72
CA TYR A 119 -5.69 -6.31 4.79
C TYR A 119 -6.04 -7.22 5.99
N HIS A 120 -5.22 -8.23 6.28
CA HIS A 120 -5.32 -9.01 7.50
C HIS A 120 -5.11 -8.18 8.78
N ASP A 121 -4.29 -7.11 8.72
CA ASP A 121 -4.09 -6.18 9.84
C ASP A 121 -5.37 -5.36 10.12
N ALA A 122 -6.20 -5.06 9.10
CA ALA A 122 -7.50 -4.43 9.29
C ALA A 122 -8.44 -5.31 10.14
N VAL A 123 -8.42 -6.62 9.94
CA VAL A 123 -9.13 -7.58 10.81
C VAL A 123 -8.55 -7.56 12.21
N TRP A 124 -7.25 -7.67 12.33
CA TRP A 124 -6.55 -7.71 13.61
C TRP A 124 -6.76 -6.44 14.44
N SER A 125 -6.70 -5.26 13.81
CA SER A 125 -6.92 -3.96 14.45
C SER A 125 -8.39 -3.67 14.74
N LYS A 126 -9.31 -4.53 14.25
CA LYS A 126 -10.77 -4.36 14.32
C LYS A 126 -11.25 -3.10 13.57
N ALA A 127 -10.55 -2.72 12.53
CA ALA A 127 -10.99 -1.68 11.63
C ALA A 127 -12.33 -2.07 10.96
N ASP A 128 -13.21 -1.12 10.77
CA ASP A 128 -14.44 -1.33 10.00
C ASP A 128 -14.11 -1.40 8.52
N ARG A 129 -14.03 -2.64 7.99
CA ARG A 129 -13.62 -2.89 6.62
C ARG A 129 -14.68 -2.51 5.60
N GLU A 130 -15.97 -2.48 5.98
CA GLU A 130 -17.03 -1.97 5.10
C GLU A 130 -16.82 -0.46 4.87
N ILE A 131 -16.59 0.30 5.94
CA ILE A 131 -16.27 1.74 5.82
C ILE A 131 -14.96 1.93 5.05
N MET A 132 -13.92 1.13 5.33
CA MET A 132 -12.65 1.20 4.61
C MET A 132 -12.83 0.98 3.10
N ASN A 133 -13.52 -0.08 2.71
CA ASN A 133 -13.75 -0.41 1.30
C ASN A 133 -14.64 0.64 0.61
N GLN A 134 -15.65 1.17 1.31
CA GLN A 134 -16.47 2.27 0.79
C GLN A 134 -15.64 3.57 0.64
N SER A 135 -14.77 3.88 1.59
CA SER A 135 -13.85 5.03 1.51
C SER A 135 -12.93 4.91 0.29
N VAL A 136 -12.35 3.72 0.07
CA VAL A 136 -11.53 3.43 -1.11
C VAL A 136 -12.34 3.63 -2.40
N PHE A 137 -13.54 3.07 -2.48
CA PHE A 137 -14.40 3.20 -3.65
C PHE A 137 -14.71 4.67 -3.97
N ASN A 138 -15.04 5.46 -2.96
CA ASN A 138 -15.37 6.89 -3.12
C ASN A 138 -14.15 7.74 -3.54
N THR A 139 -12.96 7.33 -3.15
CA THR A 139 -11.70 8.04 -3.43
C THR A 139 -11.17 7.78 -4.85
N LEU A 140 -11.45 6.60 -5.41
CA LEU A 140 -11.00 6.20 -6.73
C LEU A 140 -11.74 6.96 -7.85
N VAL A 141 -11.01 7.26 -8.93
CA VAL A 141 -11.66 7.70 -10.18
C VAL A 141 -12.49 6.56 -10.79
N SER A 142 -13.43 6.90 -11.68
CA SER A 142 -14.12 5.88 -12.47
C SER A 142 -13.11 5.05 -13.28
N GLY A 143 -13.14 3.73 -13.11
CA GLY A 143 -12.15 2.80 -13.68
C GLY A 143 -10.83 2.71 -12.92
N GLY A 144 -10.73 3.36 -11.75
CA GLY A 144 -9.59 3.18 -10.83
C GLY A 144 -9.49 1.76 -10.28
N ILE A 145 -8.33 1.40 -9.76
CA ILE A 145 -8.08 0.02 -9.27
C ILE A 145 -7.80 0.03 -7.77
N TYR A 146 -8.56 -0.78 -7.02
CA TYR A 146 -8.19 -1.20 -5.68
C TYR A 146 -7.37 -2.49 -5.74
N GLY A 147 -6.09 -2.41 -5.47
CA GLY A 147 -5.16 -3.54 -5.51
C GLY A 147 -4.94 -4.12 -4.10
N ILE A 148 -5.34 -5.37 -3.90
CA ILE A 148 -5.11 -6.08 -2.63
C ILE A 148 -4.14 -7.23 -2.87
N LEU A 149 -3.07 -7.26 -2.09
CA LEU A 149 -2.09 -8.35 -2.06
C LEU A 149 -1.86 -8.73 -0.61
N ASP A 150 -2.13 -10.00 -0.29
CA ASP A 150 -1.92 -10.50 1.07
C ASP A 150 -1.52 -11.98 1.06
N HIS A 151 -1.12 -12.49 2.21
CA HIS A 151 -0.82 -13.90 2.40
C HIS A 151 -2.11 -14.72 2.51
N ASN A 152 -2.31 -15.65 1.57
CA ASN A 152 -3.48 -16.51 1.59
C ASN A 152 -3.46 -17.47 2.78
N ALA A 153 -4.58 -17.54 3.48
CA ALA A 153 -4.85 -18.53 4.52
C ALA A 153 -5.38 -19.84 3.90
N LYS A 154 -5.57 -20.85 4.74
CA LYS A 154 -6.18 -22.12 4.34
C LYS A 154 -7.64 -21.90 3.93
N ASP A 155 -8.10 -22.61 2.92
CA ASP A 155 -9.49 -22.59 2.49
C ASP A 155 -10.45 -22.95 3.64
N GLY A 156 -11.51 -22.16 3.79
CA GLY A 156 -12.51 -22.27 4.83
C GLY A 156 -12.11 -21.67 6.18
N SER A 157 -10.97 -20.98 6.28
CA SER A 157 -10.53 -20.34 7.52
C SER A 157 -10.98 -18.88 7.67
N GLY A 158 -11.47 -18.27 6.57
CA GLY A 158 -11.91 -16.88 6.60
C GLY A 158 -10.86 -15.93 7.20
N ILE A 159 -11.19 -15.38 8.36
CA ILE A 159 -10.35 -14.42 9.10
C ILE A 159 -9.61 -15.04 10.31
N ASP A 160 -9.79 -16.31 10.61
CA ASP A 160 -9.29 -16.94 11.84
C ASP A 160 -7.76 -16.87 11.98
N ASN A 161 -7.05 -16.77 10.86
CA ASN A 161 -5.60 -16.79 10.80
C ASN A 161 -4.97 -15.38 10.73
N CYS A 162 -5.77 -14.31 10.80
CA CYS A 162 -5.27 -12.94 10.67
C CYS A 162 -4.37 -12.54 11.84
N HIS A 163 -4.74 -12.91 13.07
CA HIS A 163 -4.01 -12.54 14.27
C HIS A 163 -2.71 -13.34 14.47
N ASP A 164 -2.78 -14.66 14.32
CA ASP A 164 -1.71 -15.56 14.78
C ASP A 164 -0.60 -15.72 13.74
N ILE A 165 -0.97 -15.82 12.46
CA ILE A 165 0.00 -16.06 11.37
C ILE A 165 -0.06 -15.04 10.24
N HIS A 166 -0.78 -13.94 10.41
CA HIS A 166 -0.87 -12.83 9.45
C HIS A 166 -1.28 -13.33 8.04
N ARG A 167 -2.42 -14.04 7.98
CA ARG A 167 -2.98 -14.57 6.74
C ARG A 167 -4.48 -14.39 6.72
N ILE A 168 -5.03 -14.09 5.54
CA ILE A 168 -6.46 -13.98 5.31
C ILE A 168 -6.86 -14.84 4.11
N GLU A 169 -8.02 -15.48 4.17
CA GLU A 169 -8.49 -16.30 3.06
C GLU A 169 -8.88 -15.43 1.86
N LYS A 170 -8.39 -15.80 0.67
CA LYS A 170 -8.64 -15.07 -0.55
C LYS A 170 -10.13 -14.97 -0.90
N SER A 171 -10.88 -16.08 -0.75
CA SER A 171 -12.32 -16.11 -1.04
C SER A 171 -13.08 -15.14 -0.14
N PHE A 172 -12.72 -15.07 1.14
CA PHE A 172 -13.31 -14.13 2.08
C PHE A 172 -13.11 -12.67 1.64
N VAL A 173 -11.89 -12.30 1.24
CA VAL A 173 -11.60 -10.93 0.75
C VAL A 173 -12.40 -10.61 -0.53
N ILE A 174 -12.52 -11.57 -1.45
CA ILE A 174 -13.30 -11.38 -2.69
C ILE A 174 -14.79 -11.17 -2.41
N GLU A 175 -15.34 -11.82 -1.39
CA GLU A 175 -16.74 -11.67 -1.02
C GLU A 175 -17.02 -10.35 -0.27
N GLU A 176 -15.99 -9.82 0.42
CA GLU A 176 -16.12 -8.60 1.23
C GLU A 176 -15.92 -7.31 0.41
N VAL A 177 -15.12 -7.35 -0.66
CA VAL A 177 -14.76 -6.21 -1.51
C VAL A 177 -15.58 -6.18 -2.81
#